data_533b78b747c58375274e68944f076c68
#
_entry.id   533b78b747c58375274e68944f076c68
#
_cell.length_a   1.000
_cell.length_b   1.000
_cell.length_c   1.000
_cell.angle_alpha   90.00
_cell.angle_beta   90.00
_cell.angle_gamma   90.00
#
_symmetry.space_group_name_H-M   'P 1'
#
loop_
_entity.id
_entity.type
_entity.pdbx_description
1 polymer ?
#
loop_
_entity_poly.entity_id
_entity_poly.type
_entity_poly.pdbx_seq_one_letter_code
_entity_poly.pdbx_strand_id
1 'polypeptide(L)' 'MDMRKDHQRLLDNLKLIQKTYSVKELSEAIGVSKTTWVARMKEPWRMFSYDDFRLIATFCGINFTEILDGEIRLKGD' A
#
# COMPACT_ATOMS: atom_id res chain seq x y z
N MET A 1 -18.38 6.15 -12.87
CA MET A 1 -17.44 6.00 -11.74
C MET A 1 -16.09 6.61 -12.10
N ASP A 2 -15.59 7.44 -11.27
CA ASP A 2 -14.31 8.11 -11.53
C ASP A 2 -13.16 7.26 -10.99
N MET A 3 -12.47 6.57 -11.89
CA MET A 3 -11.36 5.70 -11.52
C MET A 3 -10.18 6.48 -10.91
N ARG A 4 -10.10 7.78 -11.22
CA ARG A 4 -9.02 8.61 -10.66
C ARG A 4 -9.14 8.76 -9.16
N LYS A 5 -10.38 8.84 -8.64
CA LYS A 5 -10.59 8.94 -7.19
C LYS A 5 -10.15 7.68 -6.48
N ASP A 6 -10.43 6.51 -7.06
CA ASP A 6 -10.02 5.25 -6.48
C ASP A 6 -8.50 5.12 -6.49
N HIS A 7 -7.86 5.52 -7.59
CA HIS A 7 -6.41 5.48 -7.71
C HIS A 7 -5.76 6.44 -6.72
N GLN A 8 -6.33 7.64 -6.56
CA GLN A 8 -5.78 8.62 -5.64
C GLN A 8 -5.91 8.15 -4.18
N ARG A 9 -7.04 7.54 -3.85
CA ARG A 9 -7.25 7.01 -2.49
C ARG A 9 -6.25 5.90 -2.18
N LEU A 10 -6.03 4.99 -3.12
CA LEU A 10 -5.05 3.93 -2.94
C LEU A 10 -3.66 4.51 -2.73
N LEU A 11 -3.28 5.47 -3.57
CA LEU A 11 -1.98 6.12 -3.46
C LEU A 11 -1.82 6.82 -2.12
N ASP A 12 -2.85 7.55 -1.68
CA ASP A 12 -2.82 8.26 -0.40
C ASP A 12 -2.68 7.28 0.76
N ASN A 13 -3.39 6.16 0.71
CA ASN A 13 -3.32 5.14 1.75
C ASN A 13 -1.92 4.53 1.80
N LEU A 14 -1.33 4.24 0.65
CA LEU A 14 0.02 3.68 0.61
C LEU A 14 1.07 4.68 1.10
N LYS A 15 0.89 5.96 0.79
CA LYS A 15 1.79 7.01 1.30
C LYS A 15 1.69 7.12 2.81
N LEU A 16 0.48 7.00 3.36
CA LEU A 16 0.28 7.01 4.80
C LEU A 16 0.99 5.82 5.46
N ILE A 17 0.89 4.65 4.84
CA ILE A 17 1.59 3.46 5.31
C ILE A 17 3.10 3.70 5.31
N GLN A 18 3.63 4.34 4.27
CA GLN A 18 5.06 4.65 4.19
C GLN A 18 5.54 5.65 5.25
N LYS A 19 4.64 6.46 5.79
CA LYS A 19 4.99 7.35 6.89
C LYS A 19 5.15 6.59 8.21
N THR A 20 4.43 5.49 8.34
CA THR A 20 4.46 4.68 9.56
C THR A 20 5.53 3.60 9.51
N TYR A 21 5.73 2.99 8.37
CA TYR A 21 6.70 1.91 8.17
C TYR A 21 7.71 2.31 7.09
N SER A 22 8.96 1.88 7.25
CA SER A 22 9.99 2.20 6.27
C SER A 22 9.76 1.44 4.96
N VAL A 23 10.32 1.98 3.86
CA VAL A 23 10.29 1.29 2.58
C VAL A 23 10.98 -0.07 2.69
N LYS A 24 12.05 -0.16 3.50
CA LYS A 24 12.75 -1.41 3.72
C LYS A 24 11.81 -2.46 4.30
N GLU A 25 11.06 -2.11 5.34
CA GLU A 25 10.13 -3.03 5.98
C GLU A 25 9.03 -3.46 5.02
N LEU A 26 8.47 -2.51 4.29
CA LEU A 26 7.38 -2.77 3.37
C LEU A 26 7.83 -3.63 2.18
N SER A 27 8.98 -3.32 1.61
CA SER A 27 9.51 -4.11 0.49
C SER A 27 9.82 -5.54 0.92
N GLU A 28 10.37 -5.71 2.11
CA GLU A 28 10.63 -7.05 2.66
C GLU A 28 9.34 -7.82 2.90
N ALA A 29 8.28 -7.12 3.34
CA ALA A 29 6.99 -7.75 3.60
C ALA A 29 6.39 -8.40 2.36
N ILE A 30 6.61 -7.81 1.19
CA ILE A 30 6.11 -8.35 -0.07
C ILE A 30 7.19 -9.06 -0.90
N GLY A 31 8.41 -9.13 -0.37
CA GLY A 31 9.49 -9.90 -1.00
C GLY A 31 10.12 -9.24 -2.21
N VAL A 32 10.20 -7.92 -2.25
CA VAL A 32 10.83 -7.19 -3.36
C VAL A 32 11.92 -6.28 -2.84
N SER A 33 12.73 -5.73 -3.76
CA SER A 33 13.76 -4.76 -3.40
C SER A 33 13.13 -3.38 -3.15
N LYS A 34 13.87 -2.49 -2.47
CA LYS A 34 13.44 -1.12 -2.27
C LYS A 34 13.21 -0.41 -3.59
N THR A 35 14.09 -0.63 -4.55
CA THR A 35 13.98 -0.03 -5.89
C THR A 35 12.69 -0.46 -6.56
N THR A 36 12.35 -1.74 -6.46
CA THR A 36 11.10 -2.26 -7.02
C THR A 36 9.90 -1.65 -6.33
N TRP A 37 9.94 -1.52 -5.00
CA TRP A 37 8.85 -0.87 -4.26
C TRP A 37 8.63 0.56 -4.76
N VAL A 38 9.69 1.35 -4.84
CA VAL A 38 9.59 2.74 -5.29
C VAL A 38 9.03 2.82 -6.71
N ALA A 39 9.49 1.93 -7.60
CA ALA A 39 9.00 1.90 -8.97
C ALA A 39 7.51 1.58 -9.02
N ARG A 40 7.05 0.63 -8.20
CA ARG A 40 5.63 0.25 -8.16
C ARG A 40 4.74 1.35 -7.58
N MET A 41 5.29 2.17 -6.70
CA MET A 41 4.53 3.27 -6.08
C MET A 41 4.14 4.37 -7.06
N LYS A 42 4.70 4.37 -8.25
CA LYS A 42 4.32 5.34 -9.29
C LYS A 42 2.91 5.06 -9.81
N GLU A 43 2.55 3.78 -9.94
CA GLU A 43 1.22 3.37 -10.38
C GLU A 43 0.79 2.14 -9.58
N PRO A 44 0.53 2.32 -8.28
CA PRO A 44 0.28 1.16 -7.40
C PRO A 44 -0.95 0.35 -7.79
N TRP A 45 -1.98 1.00 -8.36
CA TRP A 45 -3.18 0.30 -8.80
C TRP A 45 -2.91 -0.69 -9.92
N ARG A 46 -1.81 -0.52 -10.64
CA ARG A 46 -1.44 -1.38 -11.77
C ARG A 46 -0.27 -2.29 -11.45
N MET A 47 0.68 -1.80 -10.66
CA MET A 47 1.97 -2.49 -10.46
C MET A 47 1.95 -3.47 -9.28
N PHE A 48 1.13 -3.21 -8.27
CA PHE A 48 0.97 -4.15 -7.17
C PHE A 48 -0.10 -5.17 -7.50
N SER A 49 0.15 -6.44 -7.15
CA SER A 49 -0.82 -7.49 -7.35
C SER A 49 -1.77 -7.55 -6.15
N TYR A 50 -2.85 -8.32 -6.30
CA TYR A 50 -3.77 -8.59 -5.21
C TYR A 50 -3.03 -9.17 -3.99
N ASP A 51 -2.14 -10.14 -4.24
CA ASP A 51 -1.38 -10.75 -3.16
C ASP A 51 -0.46 -9.75 -2.47
N ASP A 52 0.11 -8.81 -3.21
CA ASP A 52 0.94 -7.76 -2.63
C ASP A 52 0.13 -6.93 -1.64
N PHE A 53 -1.08 -6.54 -2.00
CA PHE A 53 -1.95 -5.77 -1.10
C PHE A 53 -2.32 -6.57 0.14
N ARG A 54 -2.56 -7.86 -0.01
CA ARG A 54 -2.86 -8.72 1.14
C ARG A 54 -1.67 -8.82 2.08
N LEU A 55 -0.47 -8.95 1.55
CA LEU A 55 0.74 -9.01 2.35
C LEU A 55 0.98 -7.70 3.09
N ILE A 56 0.76 -6.57 2.42
CA ILE A 56 0.89 -5.26 3.05
C ILE A 56 -0.14 -5.12 4.18
N ALA A 57 -1.38 -5.49 3.91
CA ALA A 57 -2.45 -5.41 4.91
C ALA A 57 -2.13 -6.27 6.14
N THR A 58 -1.66 -7.49 5.92
CA THR A 58 -1.28 -8.39 7.01
C THR A 58 -0.14 -7.80 7.82
N PHE A 59 0.85 -7.23 7.16
CA PHE A 59 1.98 -6.61 7.83
C PHE A 59 1.55 -5.42 8.69
N CYS A 60 0.63 -4.61 8.16
CA CYS A 60 0.13 -3.41 8.86
C CYS A 60 -0.97 -3.71 9.87
N GLY A 61 -1.54 -4.92 9.86
CA GLY A 61 -2.63 -5.29 10.76
C GLY A 61 -3.96 -4.65 10.41
N ILE A 62 -4.21 -4.41 9.13
CA ILE A 62 -5.45 -3.80 8.64
C ILE A 62 -6.11 -4.72 7.61
N ASN A 63 -7.35 -4.41 7.26
CA ASN A 63 -8.06 -5.15 6.23
C ASN A 63 -7.57 -4.73 4.85
N PHE A 64 -7.38 -5.72 4.00
CA PHE A 64 -6.90 -5.49 2.65
C PHE A 64 -7.81 -4.55 1.84
N THR A 65 -9.13 -4.64 2.02
CA THR A 65 -10.07 -3.78 1.31
C THR A 65 -9.93 -2.31 1.71
N GLU A 66 -9.50 -2.04 2.95
CA GLU A 66 -9.30 -0.67 3.42
C GLU A 66 -8.16 0.03 2.69
N ILE A 67 -7.16 -0.73 2.25
CA ILE A 67 -6.05 -0.18 1.48
C ILE A 67 -6.55 0.33 0.14
N LEU A 68 -7.48 -0.38 -0.48
CA LEU A 68 -7.95 -0.08 -1.83
C LEU A 68 -8.93 1.08 -1.88
N ASP A 69 -9.91 1.10 -1.01
CA ASP A 69 -10.97 2.09 -1.09
C ASP A 69 -11.44 2.62 0.25
N GLY A 70 -10.88 2.14 1.34
CA GLY A 70 -11.29 2.52 2.67
C GLY A 70 -10.41 3.59 3.29
N GLU A 71 -10.77 3.97 4.50
CA GLU A 71 -9.99 4.86 5.32
C GLU A 71 -9.20 3.98 6.29
N ILE A 72 -7.88 4.04 6.23
CA ILE A 72 -7.05 3.17 7.06
C ILE A 72 -6.68 3.86 8.36
N ARG A 73 -6.57 3.06 9.43
CA ARG A 73 -6.07 3.51 10.72
C ARG A 73 -4.90 2.64 11.08
N LEU A 74 -3.74 3.27 11.18
CA LEU A 74 -2.53 2.55 11.50
C LEU A 74 -2.27 2.57 13.00
N LYS A 75 -1.57 1.54 13.46
CA LYS A 75 -1.22 1.42 14.85
C LYS A 75 -0.35 2.60 15.27
N GLY A 76 -0.73 3.27 16.36
CA GLY A 76 0.01 4.40 16.86
C GLY A 76 -0.54 5.77 16.47
N ASP A 77 -1.58 5.78 15.66
CA ASP A 77 -2.27 7.03 15.31
C ASP A 77 -3.18 7.49 16.44
#